data_f7c661c203d28396431e83e6c14a5d72
#
_entry.id   f7c661c203d28396431e83e6c14a5d72
#
_cell.length_a   1.000
_cell.length_b   1.000
_cell.length_c   1.000
_cell.angle_alpha   90.00
_cell.angle_beta   90.00
_cell.angle_gamma   90.00
#
_symmetry.space_group_name_H-M   'P 1'
#
loop_
_entity.id
_entity.type
_entity.pdbx_description
1 polymer ?
#
loop_
_entity_poly.entity_id
_entity_poly.type
_entity_poly.pdbx_seq_one_letter_code
_entity_poly.pdbx_strand_id
1 'polypeptide(L)'
;MTLFIISIIVYLLSITLISTRALHMLQQNRYNRGYRYIKWIIKNIKETLLNYNLLFLVFIFTSITTNLNNISSIIFIVLLIFTDYVFINTRKKEHAKLPLKYTARIKRLMATNTILHLIPIIIMLITFNEESLSIYYLILGIMLILNHFITLLINFLNRPLEKMVGNHFRNKALNKLHSMTNMDVIGITGSYGKTSTKNVVHDILNIKYNVFKTPANYNTPFGLMITINEHLDKYNDYFIAEMGACKQGEIKELCDLVSPKYGIITRIGLAHLETFGSEEIIQHTKFELIESLPSDGIGVLNGDDEKQLSYNIKNDCKIIWIGIDNHKVDCYATDLELTYKGTKFKVKFKGDDKLHEFETKLLGRNNIYNILGGIALGKELGISLTDLQKAVKRVEPVEHRLSMTKYYDINLIDDAYNSNPMGCKMALEVLSMMPGKHMVVTPGMIEVGEKEYEVNKEFGRQIANSKTDEVILIGTEKTKPIYEGLIEEKYPESKIHVLNDVMDAFPLMMELKDKETYVLLENDLPDSFNEKIRSDKKW
;
A
#
# COMPACT_ATOMS: atom_id res chain seq x y z
N MET A 1 12.78 -23.36 -44.03
CA MET A 1 11.41 -23.34 -43.51
C MET A 1 11.26 -24.06 -42.14
N THR A 2 11.58 -25.35 -42.01
CA THR A 2 11.37 -26.12 -40.77
C THR A 2 12.09 -25.50 -39.55
N LEU A 3 13.39 -25.16 -39.66
CA LEU A 3 14.14 -24.50 -38.57
C LEU A 3 13.57 -23.13 -38.21
N PHE A 4 13.04 -22.38 -39.20
CA PHE A 4 12.39 -21.11 -38.94
C PHE A 4 11.10 -21.29 -38.09
N ILE A 5 10.27 -22.29 -38.45
CA ILE A 5 9.06 -22.60 -37.65
C ILE A 5 9.43 -23.00 -36.20
N ILE A 6 10.46 -23.83 -36.03
CA ILE A 6 10.96 -24.20 -34.71
C ILE A 6 11.41 -22.95 -33.93
N SER A 7 12.14 -22.02 -34.57
CA SER A 7 12.60 -20.80 -33.92
C SER A 7 11.45 -19.89 -33.47
N ILE A 8 10.37 -19.82 -34.28
CA ILE A 8 9.13 -19.09 -33.91
C ILE A 8 8.47 -19.72 -32.67
N ILE A 9 8.34 -21.06 -32.62
CA ILE A 9 7.74 -21.76 -31.47
C ILE A 9 8.55 -21.48 -30.20
N VAL A 10 9.87 -21.62 -30.28
CA VAL A 10 10.76 -21.33 -29.15
C VAL A 10 10.63 -19.86 -28.74
N TYR A 11 10.60 -18.92 -29.70
CA TYR A 11 10.41 -17.49 -29.41
C TYR A 11 9.09 -17.21 -28.67
N LEU A 12 7.97 -17.80 -29.10
CA LEU A 12 6.68 -17.61 -28.44
C LEU A 12 6.67 -18.14 -27.00
N LEU A 13 7.36 -19.25 -26.76
CA LEU A 13 7.53 -19.77 -25.40
C LEU A 13 8.39 -18.82 -24.55
N SER A 14 9.54 -18.39 -25.08
CA SER A 14 10.47 -17.47 -24.41
C SER A 14 9.81 -16.13 -24.09
N ILE A 15 9.14 -15.50 -25.06
CA ILE A 15 8.50 -14.19 -24.82
C ILE A 15 7.35 -14.30 -23.82
N THR A 16 6.61 -15.42 -23.82
CA THR A 16 5.56 -15.67 -22.81
C THR A 16 6.17 -15.74 -21.41
N LEU A 17 7.28 -16.45 -21.25
CA LEU A 17 8.01 -16.58 -19.98
C LEU A 17 8.56 -15.22 -19.51
N ILE A 18 9.31 -14.52 -20.37
CA ILE A 18 9.99 -13.26 -20.04
C ILE A 18 8.99 -12.15 -19.77
N SER A 19 7.85 -12.11 -20.48
CA SER A 19 6.79 -11.13 -20.26
C SER A 19 6.14 -11.23 -18.88
N THR A 20 6.23 -12.38 -18.20
CA THR A 20 5.73 -12.52 -16.83
C THR A 20 6.40 -11.52 -15.88
N ARG A 21 7.70 -11.21 -16.07
CA ARG A 21 8.41 -10.21 -15.25
C ARG A 21 7.90 -8.80 -15.52
N ALA A 22 7.74 -8.43 -16.78
CA ALA A 22 7.25 -7.13 -17.19
C ALA A 22 5.82 -6.89 -16.68
N LEU A 23 4.94 -7.89 -16.80
CA LEU A 23 3.58 -7.86 -16.27
C LEU A 23 3.54 -7.80 -14.75
N HIS A 24 4.43 -8.53 -14.07
CA HIS A 24 4.56 -8.49 -12.60
C HIS A 24 4.95 -7.08 -12.14
N MET A 25 5.99 -6.50 -12.74
CA MET A 25 6.42 -5.14 -12.40
C MET A 25 5.37 -4.09 -12.78
N LEU A 26 4.64 -4.27 -13.89
CA LEU A 26 3.50 -3.42 -14.24
C LEU A 26 2.40 -3.50 -13.17
N GLN A 27 2.08 -4.71 -12.68
CA GLN A 27 1.08 -4.91 -11.61
C GLN A 27 1.52 -4.27 -10.30
N GLN A 28 2.75 -4.50 -9.85
CA GLN A 28 3.31 -3.87 -8.64
C GLN A 28 3.34 -2.34 -8.74
N ASN A 29 3.62 -1.79 -9.93
CA ASN A 29 3.59 -0.36 -10.21
C ASN A 29 2.19 0.17 -10.58
N ARG A 30 1.13 -0.50 -10.11
CA ARG A 30 -0.28 -0.08 -10.24
C ARG A 30 -0.69 0.21 -11.69
N TYR A 31 -0.25 -0.63 -12.62
CA TYR A 31 -0.54 -0.49 -14.06
C TYR A 31 -0.15 0.87 -14.62
N ASN A 32 1.02 1.36 -14.21
CA ASN A 32 1.59 2.67 -14.59
C ASN A 32 0.76 3.89 -14.11
N ARG A 33 -0.03 3.76 -13.06
CA ARG A 33 -0.73 4.90 -12.45
C ARG A 33 0.32 5.90 -11.92
N GLY A 34 0.21 7.18 -12.30
CA GLY A 34 1.20 8.20 -11.95
C GLY A 34 2.59 7.97 -12.55
N TYR A 35 2.66 7.30 -13.70
CA TYR A 35 3.91 6.96 -14.40
C TYR A 35 4.89 6.10 -13.59
N ARG A 36 4.42 5.41 -12.54
CA ARG A 36 5.29 4.60 -11.65
C ARG A 36 6.07 3.53 -12.40
N TYR A 37 5.46 2.84 -13.37
CA TYR A 37 6.14 1.81 -14.13
C TYR A 37 7.19 2.38 -15.08
N ILE A 38 6.94 3.52 -15.71
CA ILE A 38 7.95 4.23 -16.53
C ILE A 38 9.13 4.67 -15.65
N LYS A 39 8.86 5.30 -14.50
CA LYS A 39 9.91 5.68 -13.54
C LYS A 39 10.73 4.47 -13.09
N TRP A 40 10.06 3.32 -12.85
CA TRP A 40 10.74 2.08 -12.49
C TRP A 40 11.62 1.55 -13.63
N ILE A 41 11.15 1.55 -14.90
CA ILE A 41 11.94 1.15 -16.08
C ILE A 41 13.20 2.02 -16.18
N ILE A 42 13.06 3.35 -16.06
CA ILE A 42 14.19 4.30 -16.17
C ILE A 42 15.21 4.04 -15.06
N LYS A 43 14.76 3.88 -13.82
CA LYS A 43 15.63 3.59 -12.66
C LYS A 43 16.39 2.27 -12.82
N ASN A 44 15.76 1.29 -13.48
CA ASN A 44 16.33 -0.04 -13.69
C ASN A 44 16.72 -0.31 -15.14
N ILE A 45 17.15 0.73 -15.88
CA ILE A 45 17.42 0.66 -17.33
C ILE A 45 18.45 -0.42 -17.68
N LYS A 46 19.46 -0.62 -16.82
CA LYS A 46 20.49 -1.66 -17.01
C LYS A 46 19.88 -3.06 -16.99
N GLU A 47 18.89 -3.31 -16.13
CA GLU A 47 18.21 -4.61 -16.04
C GLU A 47 17.15 -4.80 -17.13
N THR A 48 16.49 -3.73 -17.53
CA THR A 48 15.36 -3.79 -18.47
C THR A 48 15.80 -3.79 -19.92
N LEU A 49 16.94 -3.18 -20.26
CA LEU A 49 17.45 -3.05 -21.64
C LEU A 49 18.87 -3.62 -21.84
N LEU A 50 19.77 -3.43 -20.87
CA LEU A 50 21.21 -3.69 -21.06
C LEU A 50 21.69 -5.01 -20.44
N ASN A 51 20.80 -5.88 -20.07
CA ASN A 51 21.10 -7.18 -19.49
C ASN A 51 21.61 -8.16 -20.59
N TYR A 52 21.50 -9.45 -20.39
CA TYR A 52 21.78 -10.53 -21.35
C TYR A 52 21.19 -10.28 -22.76
N ASN A 53 20.23 -9.40 -22.88
CA ASN A 53 19.67 -8.92 -24.15
C ASN A 53 20.71 -8.29 -25.09
N LEU A 54 21.84 -7.78 -24.59
CA LEU A 54 22.95 -7.31 -25.41
C LEU A 54 23.52 -8.41 -26.34
N LEU A 55 23.46 -9.67 -25.93
CA LEU A 55 23.85 -10.79 -26.78
C LEU A 55 23.03 -10.88 -28.05
N PHE A 56 21.73 -10.53 -27.97
CA PHE A 56 20.89 -10.46 -29.17
C PHE A 56 21.31 -9.33 -30.13
N LEU A 57 21.74 -8.18 -29.61
CA LEU A 57 22.24 -7.08 -30.45
C LEU A 57 23.53 -7.47 -31.18
N VAL A 58 24.45 -8.13 -30.48
CA VAL A 58 25.70 -8.64 -31.09
C VAL A 58 25.37 -9.69 -32.14
N PHE A 59 24.49 -10.65 -31.84
CA PHE A 59 24.05 -11.66 -32.81
C PHE A 59 23.36 -11.03 -34.02
N ILE A 60 22.48 -10.06 -33.83
CA ILE A 60 21.79 -9.35 -34.91
C ILE A 60 22.81 -8.67 -35.83
N PHE A 61 23.78 -7.96 -35.26
CA PHE A 61 24.82 -7.28 -36.03
C PHE A 61 25.67 -8.27 -36.85
N THR A 62 26.09 -9.38 -36.24
CA THR A 62 26.87 -10.43 -36.92
C THR A 62 26.03 -11.14 -38.00
N SER A 63 24.75 -11.40 -37.74
CA SER A 63 23.84 -12.06 -38.67
C SER A 63 23.60 -11.24 -39.95
N ILE A 64 23.53 -9.90 -39.83
CA ILE A 64 23.39 -9.01 -40.99
C ILE A 64 24.68 -8.93 -41.80
N THR A 65 25.84 -8.93 -41.16
CA THR A 65 27.15 -8.74 -41.81
C THR A 65 27.68 -10.02 -42.47
N THR A 66 27.26 -11.21 -42.06
CA THR A 66 27.88 -12.50 -42.46
C THR A 66 26.98 -13.40 -43.30
N ASN A 67 25.75 -13.00 -43.65
CA ASN A 67 24.79 -13.75 -44.47
C ASN A 67 24.60 -15.24 -44.03
N LEU A 68 24.50 -15.49 -42.75
CA LEU A 68 24.49 -16.82 -42.10
C LEU A 68 23.11 -17.52 -42.20
N ASN A 69 22.48 -17.64 -43.34
CA ASN A 69 21.15 -18.21 -43.58
C ASN A 69 20.62 -19.24 -42.53
N ASN A 70 20.80 -20.56 -42.74
CA ASN A 70 20.27 -21.58 -41.81
C ASN A 70 20.98 -21.62 -40.46
N ILE A 71 22.24 -21.19 -40.36
CA ILE A 71 23.01 -21.12 -39.12
C ILE A 71 22.40 -20.06 -38.18
N SER A 72 21.86 -18.98 -38.73
CA SER A 72 21.20 -17.92 -37.96
C SER A 72 19.99 -18.43 -37.14
N SER A 73 19.22 -19.38 -37.69
CA SER A 73 18.10 -20.01 -36.99
C SER A 73 18.57 -20.80 -35.74
N ILE A 74 19.64 -21.57 -35.89
CA ILE A 74 20.20 -22.37 -34.78
C ILE A 74 20.74 -21.45 -33.68
N ILE A 75 21.51 -20.43 -34.08
CA ILE A 75 22.07 -19.47 -33.12
C ILE A 75 20.95 -18.74 -32.37
N PHE A 76 19.89 -18.30 -33.07
CA PHE A 76 18.75 -17.64 -32.47
C PHE A 76 18.05 -18.53 -31.42
N ILE A 77 17.82 -19.81 -31.75
CA ILE A 77 17.26 -20.79 -30.80
C ILE A 77 18.15 -20.96 -29.58
N VAL A 78 19.46 -21.12 -29.76
CA VAL A 78 20.41 -21.28 -28.66
C VAL A 78 20.42 -20.05 -27.75
N LEU A 79 20.39 -18.84 -28.31
CA LEU A 79 20.32 -17.59 -27.55
C LEU A 79 19.01 -17.49 -26.76
N LEU A 80 17.87 -17.88 -27.34
CA LEU A 80 16.58 -17.90 -26.63
C LEU A 80 16.64 -18.85 -25.44
N ILE A 81 17.12 -20.09 -25.63
CA ILE A 81 17.25 -21.09 -24.55
C ILE A 81 18.20 -20.58 -23.46
N PHE A 82 19.33 -19.97 -23.85
CA PHE A 82 20.26 -19.37 -22.91
C PHE A 82 19.61 -18.24 -22.10
N THR A 83 18.85 -17.37 -22.77
CA THR A 83 18.13 -16.26 -22.14
C THR A 83 17.10 -16.79 -21.14
N ASP A 84 16.32 -17.80 -21.52
CA ASP A 84 15.34 -18.44 -20.62
C ASP A 84 16.02 -19.09 -19.41
N TYR A 85 17.14 -19.76 -19.60
CA TYR A 85 17.93 -20.35 -18.52
C TYR A 85 18.41 -19.28 -17.54
N VAL A 86 18.99 -18.18 -18.03
CA VAL A 86 19.45 -17.06 -17.20
C VAL A 86 18.26 -16.43 -16.47
N PHE A 87 17.15 -16.20 -17.17
CA PHE A 87 15.93 -15.63 -16.59
C PHE A 87 15.39 -16.49 -15.44
N ILE A 88 15.24 -17.79 -15.63
CA ILE A 88 14.73 -18.72 -14.61
C ILE A 88 15.66 -18.74 -13.38
N ASN A 89 16.98 -18.82 -13.59
CA ASN A 89 17.94 -18.87 -12.48
C ASN A 89 18.02 -17.56 -11.71
N THR A 90 17.90 -16.44 -12.38
CA THR A 90 17.84 -15.12 -11.72
C THR A 90 16.58 -15.00 -10.87
N ARG A 91 15.44 -15.47 -11.38
CA ARG A 91 14.15 -15.40 -10.65
C ARG A 91 14.05 -16.38 -9.48
N LYS A 92 14.69 -17.53 -9.54
CA LYS A 92 14.76 -18.46 -8.39
C LYS A 92 15.41 -17.83 -7.15
N LYS A 93 16.26 -16.83 -7.34
CA LYS A 93 16.95 -16.10 -6.27
C LYS A 93 16.16 -14.88 -5.78
N GLU A 94 15.10 -14.47 -6.48
CA GLU A 94 14.24 -13.35 -6.08
C GLU A 94 13.08 -13.87 -5.24
N HIS A 95 13.07 -13.61 -3.94
CA HIS A 95 11.92 -13.85 -3.07
C HIS A 95 10.97 -12.64 -3.15
N ALA A 96 9.98 -12.73 -4.06
CA ALA A 96 8.95 -11.69 -4.17
C ALA A 96 7.92 -11.85 -3.04
N LYS A 97 7.74 -10.85 -2.18
CA LYS A 97 6.69 -10.82 -1.15
C LYS A 97 5.29 -10.90 -1.75
N LEU A 98 5.09 -10.26 -2.90
CA LEU A 98 3.84 -10.25 -3.65
C LEU A 98 4.05 -10.87 -5.04
N PRO A 99 3.77 -12.16 -5.22
CA PRO A 99 3.90 -12.82 -6.53
C PRO A 99 2.90 -12.27 -7.55
N LEU A 100 3.19 -12.48 -8.85
CA LEU A 100 2.26 -12.11 -9.93
C LEU A 100 0.91 -12.81 -9.74
N LYS A 101 -0.16 -12.01 -9.58
CA LYS A 101 -1.53 -12.51 -9.52
C LYS A 101 -2.16 -12.51 -10.92
N TYR A 102 -2.56 -13.65 -11.42
CA TYR A 102 -3.20 -13.82 -12.73
C TYR A 102 -4.67 -13.37 -12.72
N THR A 103 -4.89 -12.08 -12.45
CA THR A 103 -6.22 -11.45 -12.50
C THR A 103 -6.77 -11.44 -13.93
N ALA A 104 -8.08 -11.23 -14.08
CA ALA A 104 -8.71 -11.09 -15.41
C ALA A 104 -8.03 -10.00 -16.26
N ARG A 105 -7.57 -8.90 -15.65
CA ARG A 105 -6.79 -7.85 -16.32
C ARG A 105 -5.44 -8.36 -16.82
N ILE A 106 -4.68 -9.08 -16.00
CA ILE A 106 -3.40 -9.67 -16.45
C ILE A 106 -3.62 -10.66 -17.58
N LYS A 107 -4.68 -11.50 -17.53
CA LYS A 107 -5.00 -12.45 -18.62
C LYS A 107 -5.30 -11.71 -19.93
N ARG A 108 -6.05 -10.59 -19.88
CA ARG A 108 -6.30 -9.74 -21.07
C ARG A 108 -4.99 -9.13 -21.62
N LEU A 109 -4.13 -8.62 -20.74
CA LEU A 109 -2.82 -8.10 -21.15
C LEU A 109 -1.94 -9.18 -21.77
N MET A 110 -1.94 -10.40 -21.24
CA MET A 110 -1.24 -11.55 -21.83
C MET A 110 -1.80 -11.89 -23.22
N ALA A 111 -3.12 -11.93 -23.37
CA ALA A 111 -3.75 -12.18 -24.68
C ALA A 111 -3.35 -11.11 -25.72
N THR A 112 -3.40 -9.82 -25.34
CA THR A 112 -2.95 -8.72 -26.21
C THR A 112 -1.46 -8.81 -26.53
N ASN A 113 -0.63 -9.23 -25.55
CA ASN A 113 0.80 -9.47 -25.78
C ASN A 113 1.02 -10.56 -26.83
N THR A 114 0.33 -11.69 -26.69
CA THR A 114 0.40 -12.80 -27.65
C THR A 114 -0.02 -12.34 -29.05
N ILE A 115 -1.13 -11.62 -29.18
CA ILE A 115 -1.61 -11.09 -30.45
C ILE A 115 -0.57 -10.14 -31.09
N LEU A 116 0.01 -9.23 -30.30
CA LEU A 116 1.00 -8.27 -30.80
C LEU A 116 2.26 -8.95 -31.33
N HIS A 117 2.68 -10.07 -30.74
CA HIS A 117 3.81 -10.87 -31.23
C HIS A 117 3.44 -11.79 -32.39
N LEU A 118 2.18 -12.24 -32.48
CA LEU A 118 1.72 -13.08 -33.61
C LEU A 118 1.60 -12.29 -34.92
N ILE A 119 1.24 -11.00 -34.89
CA ILE A 119 1.08 -10.18 -36.11
C ILE A 119 2.36 -10.18 -36.97
N PRO A 120 3.54 -9.77 -36.49
CA PRO A 120 4.76 -9.81 -37.28
C PRO A 120 5.14 -11.24 -37.71
N ILE A 121 4.91 -12.24 -36.85
CA ILE A 121 5.19 -13.64 -37.17
C ILE A 121 4.35 -14.12 -38.33
N ILE A 122 3.06 -13.81 -38.39
CA ILE A 122 2.18 -14.16 -39.50
C ILE A 122 2.66 -13.48 -40.81
N ILE A 123 3.05 -12.19 -40.73
CA ILE A 123 3.61 -11.48 -41.87
C ILE A 123 4.88 -12.17 -42.35
N MET A 124 5.79 -12.54 -41.44
CA MET A 124 7.04 -13.25 -41.79
C MET A 124 6.79 -14.62 -42.43
N LEU A 125 5.74 -15.34 -41.96
CA LEU A 125 5.36 -16.63 -42.58
C LEU A 125 4.79 -16.47 -43.97
N ILE A 126 4.01 -15.42 -44.23
CA ILE A 126 3.42 -15.12 -45.54
C ILE A 126 4.52 -14.65 -46.55
N THR A 127 5.46 -13.82 -46.05
CA THR A 127 6.54 -13.24 -46.88
C THR A 127 7.83 -14.06 -46.80
N PHE A 128 7.77 -15.33 -46.39
CA PHE A 128 8.95 -16.13 -46.13
C PHE A 128 9.92 -16.17 -47.30
N ASN A 129 11.13 -15.69 -47.04
CA ASN A 129 12.29 -15.79 -47.93
C ASN A 129 13.53 -16.09 -47.05
N GLU A 130 14.35 -17.04 -47.50
CA GLU A 130 15.58 -17.42 -46.78
C GLU A 130 16.58 -16.27 -46.66
N GLU A 131 16.63 -15.36 -47.63
CA GLU A 131 17.48 -14.17 -47.62
C GLU A 131 17.03 -13.15 -46.55
N SER A 132 15.77 -13.18 -46.17
CA SER A 132 15.18 -12.26 -45.18
C SER A 132 15.26 -12.78 -43.72
N LEU A 133 15.79 -14.00 -43.50
CA LEU A 133 15.83 -14.62 -42.14
C LEU A 133 16.51 -13.73 -41.12
N SER A 134 17.62 -13.08 -41.48
CA SER A 134 18.35 -12.19 -40.55
C SER A 134 17.49 -10.99 -40.13
N ILE A 135 16.68 -10.43 -41.05
CA ILE A 135 15.77 -9.31 -40.75
C ILE A 135 14.63 -9.79 -39.84
N TYR A 136 14.10 -10.99 -40.05
CA TYR A 136 13.05 -11.56 -39.20
C TYR A 136 13.53 -11.74 -37.78
N TYR A 137 14.73 -12.31 -37.57
CA TYR A 137 15.32 -12.47 -36.24
C TYR A 137 15.71 -11.13 -35.60
N LEU A 138 16.09 -10.12 -36.40
CA LEU A 138 16.29 -8.75 -35.95
C LEU A 138 15.01 -8.20 -35.30
N ILE A 139 13.89 -8.30 -36.00
CA ILE A 139 12.60 -7.79 -35.51
C ILE A 139 12.19 -8.52 -34.23
N LEU A 140 12.26 -9.87 -34.19
CA LEU A 140 11.93 -10.66 -33.03
C LEU A 140 12.86 -10.36 -31.82
N GLY A 141 14.16 -10.20 -32.06
CA GLY A 141 15.14 -9.83 -31.05
C GLY A 141 14.90 -8.42 -30.47
N ILE A 142 14.60 -7.44 -31.32
CA ILE A 142 14.22 -6.08 -30.88
C ILE A 142 12.95 -6.13 -30.01
N MET A 143 11.94 -6.89 -30.41
CA MET A 143 10.72 -7.04 -29.63
C MET A 143 10.99 -7.67 -28.24
N LEU A 144 11.89 -8.64 -28.18
CA LEU A 144 12.30 -9.26 -26.91
C LEU A 144 13.03 -8.26 -26.01
N ILE A 145 13.98 -7.49 -26.55
CA ILE A 145 14.71 -6.45 -25.84
C ILE A 145 13.76 -5.38 -25.29
N LEU A 146 12.81 -4.94 -26.12
CA LEU A 146 11.84 -3.89 -25.77
C LEU A 146 10.64 -4.40 -24.98
N ASN A 147 10.65 -5.62 -24.45
CA ASN A 147 9.51 -6.26 -23.79
C ASN A 147 8.84 -5.37 -22.71
N HIS A 148 9.61 -4.64 -21.89
CA HIS A 148 9.04 -3.72 -20.89
C HIS A 148 8.28 -2.53 -21.53
N PHE A 149 8.77 -2.01 -22.66
CA PHE A 149 8.10 -0.93 -23.41
C PHE A 149 6.89 -1.45 -24.18
N ILE A 150 6.99 -2.68 -24.72
CA ILE A 150 5.85 -3.38 -25.34
C ILE A 150 4.75 -3.58 -24.29
N THR A 151 5.11 -3.96 -23.06
CA THR A 151 4.15 -4.09 -21.95
C THR A 151 3.45 -2.76 -21.63
N LEU A 152 4.15 -1.62 -21.71
CA LEU A 152 3.53 -0.28 -21.61
C LEU A 152 2.55 -0.01 -22.74
N LEU A 153 2.95 -0.33 -23.98
CA LEU A 153 2.08 -0.19 -25.15
C LEU A 153 0.82 -1.04 -25.02
N ILE A 154 0.96 -2.30 -24.62
CA ILE A 154 -0.15 -3.22 -24.40
C ILE A 154 -1.09 -2.68 -23.32
N ASN A 155 -0.55 -2.17 -22.21
CA ASN A 155 -1.36 -1.55 -21.17
C ASN A 155 -2.11 -0.31 -21.69
N PHE A 156 -1.51 0.47 -22.59
CA PHE A 156 -2.16 1.60 -23.24
C PHE A 156 -3.28 1.14 -24.18
N LEU A 157 -3.02 0.17 -25.06
CA LEU A 157 -4.00 -0.38 -26.00
C LEU A 157 -5.21 -1.00 -25.31
N ASN A 158 -5.03 -1.59 -24.13
CA ASN A 158 -6.14 -2.16 -23.35
C ASN A 158 -6.96 -1.13 -22.57
N ARG A 159 -6.57 0.16 -22.51
CA ARG A 159 -7.30 1.19 -21.74
C ARG A 159 -8.79 1.29 -22.10
N PRO A 160 -9.21 1.30 -23.38
CA PRO A 160 -10.63 1.37 -23.72
C PRO A 160 -11.40 0.16 -23.18
N LEU A 161 -10.84 -1.04 -23.34
CA LEU A 161 -11.46 -2.28 -22.84
C LEU A 161 -11.56 -2.28 -21.31
N GLU A 162 -10.50 -1.87 -20.61
CA GLU A 162 -10.50 -1.76 -19.14
C GLU A 162 -11.52 -0.71 -18.65
N LYS A 163 -11.71 0.39 -19.40
CA LYS A 163 -12.74 1.39 -19.11
C LYS A 163 -14.15 0.81 -19.27
N MET A 164 -14.40 0.05 -20.34
CA MET A 164 -15.68 -0.63 -20.55
C MET A 164 -15.99 -1.62 -19.43
N VAL A 165 -15.02 -2.46 -19.06
CA VAL A 165 -15.13 -3.41 -17.96
C VAL A 165 -15.39 -2.66 -16.63
N GLY A 166 -14.65 -1.58 -16.36
CA GLY A 166 -14.84 -0.75 -15.18
C GLY A 166 -16.24 -0.14 -15.11
N ASN A 167 -16.76 0.40 -16.22
CA ASN A 167 -18.11 0.97 -16.30
C ASN A 167 -19.19 -0.11 -16.07
N HIS A 168 -19.01 -1.31 -16.61
CA HIS A 168 -19.94 -2.41 -16.34
C HIS A 168 -20.04 -2.75 -14.85
N PHE A 169 -18.89 -2.92 -14.16
CA PHE A 169 -18.87 -3.18 -12.71
C PHE A 169 -19.41 -1.99 -11.90
N ARG A 170 -19.14 -0.76 -12.33
CA ARG A 170 -19.67 0.45 -11.70
C ARG A 170 -21.20 0.50 -11.78
N ASN A 171 -21.75 0.29 -12.97
CA ASN A 171 -23.20 0.31 -13.15
C ASN A 171 -23.89 -0.80 -12.34
N LYS A 172 -23.28 -1.99 -12.28
CA LYS A 172 -23.78 -3.08 -11.43
C LYS A 172 -23.78 -2.69 -9.96
N ALA A 173 -22.71 -2.05 -9.46
CA ALA A 173 -22.62 -1.59 -8.08
C ALA A 173 -23.64 -0.49 -7.76
N LEU A 174 -23.80 0.50 -8.64
CA LEU A 174 -24.80 1.57 -8.49
C LEU A 174 -26.24 1.01 -8.45
N ASN A 175 -26.59 0.11 -9.37
CA ASN A 175 -27.90 -0.54 -9.38
C ASN A 175 -28.16 -1.31 -8.09
N LYS A 176 -27.16 -2.01 -7.56
CA LYS A 176 -27.27 -2.73 -6.30
C LYS A 176 -27.48 -1.77 -5.12
N LEU A 177 -26.69 -0.70 -5.01
CA LEU A 177 -26.85 0.31 -3.95
C LEU A 177 -28.23 0.99 -4.03
N HIS A 178 -28.70 1.37 -5.21
CA HIS A 178 -30.02 1.96 -5.39
C HIS A 178 -31.17 1.02 -4.96
N SER A 179 -30.96 -0.28 -5.00
CA SER A 179 -31.94 -1.26 -4.50
C SER A 179 -31.93 -1.41 -2.97
N MET A 180 -30.92 -0.87 -2.27
CA MET A 180 -30.72 -0.94 -0.82
C MET A 180 -31.15 0.37 -0.12
N THR A 181 -32.44 0.72 -0.21
CA THR A 181 -32.99 2.02 0.23
C THR A 181 -32.89 2.29 1.73
N ASN A 182 -32.72 1.24 2.55
CA ASN A 182 -32.66 1.36 4.01
C ASN A 182 -31.21 1.35 4.54
N MET A 183 -30.21 1.28 3.66
CA MET A 183 -28.82 1.24 4.05
C MET A 183 -28.16 2.60 3.85
N ASP A 184 -27.61 3.17 4.91
CA ASP A 184 -26.79 4.38 4.84
C ASP A 184 -25.30 4.05 4.69
N VAL A 185 -24.55 4.93 4.02
CA VAL A 185 -23.11 4.76 3.80
C VAL A 185 -22.31 5.72 4.68
N ILE A 186 -21.27 5.19 5.33
CA ILE A 186 -20.30 5.93 6.14
C ILE A 186 -18.96 5.94 5.38
N GLY A 187 -18.54 7.11 4.88
CA GLY A 187 -17.25 7.29 4.25
C GLY A 187 -16.15 7.54 5.30
N ILE A 188 -15.00 6.89 5.17
CA ILE A 188 -13.85 7.13 6.05
C ILE A 188 -12.62 7.42 5.20
N THR A 189 -12.05 8.63 5.34
CA THR A 189 -10.82 9.04 4.67
C THR A 189 -9.83 9.69 5.63
N GLY A 190 -8.64 9.99 5.15
CA GLY A 190 -7.54 10.62 5.87
C GLY A 190 -6.20 10.19 5.31
N SER A 191 -5.13 10.80 5.77
CA SER A 191 -3.76 10.37 5.45
C SER A 191 -3.40 9.11 6.24
N TYR A 192 -3.72 9.09 7.53
CA TYR A 192 -3.38 8.02 8.47
C TYR A 192 -4.62 7.55 9.22
N GLY A 193 -4.61 6.32 9.74
CA GLY A 193 -5.64 5.80 10.64
C GLY A 193 -6.93 5.27 9.98
N LYS A 194 -7.14 5.42 8.68
CA LYS A 194 -8.38 5.00 7.99
C LYS A 194 -8.84 3.58 8.31
N THR A 195 -7.96 2.61 8.16
CA THR A 195 -8.29 1.19 8.39
C THR A 195 -8.58 0.91 9.86
N SER A 196 -7.81 1.51 10.77
CA SER A 196 -8.08 1.39 12.20
C SER A 196 -9.42 2.01 12.57
N THR A 197 -9.70 3.24 12.10
CA THR A 197 -11.01 3.90 12.32
C THR A 197 -12.16 3.09 11.74
N LYS A 198 -12.02 2.56 10.51
CA LYS A 198 -13.02 1.68 9.89
C LYS A 198 -13.38 0.49 10.78
N ASN A 199 -12.37 -0.18 11.33
CA ASN A 199 -12.59 -1.34 12.19
C ASN A 199 -13.22 -0.93 13.53
N VAL A 200 -12.72 0.13 14.16
CA VAL A 200 -13.26 0.66 15.42
C VAL A 200 -14.72 1.10 15.25
N VAL A 201 -15.03 1.88 14.21
CA VAL A 201 -16.41 2.34 13.93
C VAL A 201 -17.33 1.15 13.67
N HIS A 202 -16.87 0.17 12.89
CA HIS A 202 -17.63 -1.07 12.65
C HIS A 202 -17.96 -1.77 13.97
N ASP A 203 -16.97 -2.01 14.83
CA ASP A 203 -17.16 -2.76 16.07
C ASP A 203 -18.07 -2.01 17.05
N ILE A 204 -17.98 -0.66 17.09
CA ILE A 204 -18.85 0.17 17.91
C ILE A 204 -20.29 0.15 17.39
N LEU A 205 -20.51 0.32 16.11
CA LEU A 205 -21.87 0.36 15.55
C LEU A 205 -22.54 -1.02 15.52
N ASN A 206 -21.74 -2.08 15.38
CA ASN A 206 -22.23 -3.46 15.29
C ASN A 206 -22.85 -3.99 16.60
N ILE A 207 -22.80 -3.22 17.69
CA ILE A 207 -23.51 -3.55 18.93
C ILE A 207 -25.03 -3.42 18.78
N LYS A 208 -25.49 -2.58 17.84
CA LYS A 208 -26.91 -2.26 17.63
C LYS A 208 -27.38 -2.51 16.21
N TYR A 209 -26.50 -2.36 15.23
CA TYR A 209 -26.84 -2.37 13.80
C TYR A 209 -26.11 -3.50 13.07
N ASN A 210 -26.66 -3.94 11.95
CA ASN A 210 -25.98 -4.84 11.03
C ASN A 210 -25.06 -4.03 10.10
N VAL A 211 -23.77 -3.95 10.43
CA VAL A 211 -22.79 -3.12 9.76
C VAL A 211 -21.88 -3.95 8.88
N PHE A 212 -21.71 -3.56 7.63
CA PHE A 212 -20.70 -4.13 6.74
C PHE A 212 -19.58 -3.11 6.49
N LYS A 213 -18.32 -3.56 6.44
CA LYS A 213 -17.16 -2.70 6.16
C LYS A 213 -16.37 -3.21 4.96
N THR A 214 -15.73 -2.32 4.22
CA THR A 214 -14.80 -2.71 3.15
C THR A 214 -13.77 -3.71 3.68
N PRO A 215 -13.59 -4.89 3.01
CA PRO A 215 -12.59 -5.87 3.39
C PRO A 215 -11.16 -5.33 3.25
N ALA A 216 -10.26 -5.77 4.11
CA ALA A 216 -8.83 -5.42 4.06
C ALA A 216 -8.60 -3.92 3.74
N ASN A 217 -7.85 -3.62 2.68
CA ASN A 217 -7.55 -2.27 2.19
C ASN A 217 -8.29 -1.94 0.86
N TYR A 218 -9.50 -2.45 0.66
CA TYR A 218 -10.34 -2.17 -0.53
C TYR A 218 -10.88 -0.74 -0.49
N ASN A 219 -10.00 0.24 -0.71
CA ASN A 219 -10.26 1.67 -0.57
C ASN A 219 -10.15 2.45 -1.90
N THR A 220 -10.15 1.73 -3.02
CA THR A 220 -10.13 2.29 -4.39
C THR A 220 -11.49 2.09 -5.07
N PRO A 221 -11.81 2.80 -6.18
CA PRO A 221 -13.08 2.60 -6.88
C PRO A 221 -13.34 1.13 -7.23
N PHE A 222 -12.32 0.41 -7.70
CA PHE A 222 -12.45 -1.01 -8.03
C PHE A 222 -12.67 -1.89 -6.78
N GLY A 223 -11.96 -1.58 -5.68
CA GLY A 223 -12.14 -2.27 -4.40
C GLY A 223 -13.55 -2.10 -3.84
N LEU A 224 -14.10 -0.87 -3.91
CA LEU A 224 -15.48 -0.61 -3.51
C LEU A 224 -16.49 -1.33 -4.41
N MET A 225 -16.28 -1.31 -5.74
CA MET A 225 -17.16 -2.02 -6.67
C MET A 225 -17.20 -3.54 -6.40
N ILE A 226 -16.06 -4.16 -6.10
CA ILE A 226 -16.00 -5.58 -5.69
C ILE A 226 -16.78 -5.77 -4.40
N THR A 227 -16.51 -4.96 -3.38
CA THR A 227 -17.18 -5.03 -2.08
C THR A 227 -18.69 -4.95 -2.23
N ILE A 228 -19.19 -3.97 -2.97
CA ILE A 228 -20.62 -3.78 -3.20
C ILE A 228 -21.21 -4.96 -3.96
N ASN A 229 -20.59 -5.35 -5.08
CA ASN A 229 -21.15 -6.38 -5.96
C ASN A 229 -21.16 -7.78 -5.33
N GLU A 230 -20.13 -8.12 -4.54
CA GLU A 230 -19.89 -9.49 -4.06
C GLU A 230 -20.29 -9.71 -2.61
N HIS A 231 -20.24 -8.66 -1.75
CA HIS A 231 -20.35 -8.85 -0.30
C HIS A 231 -21.50 -8.11 0.36
N LEU A 232 -21.94 -6.94 -0.14
CA LEU A 232 -23.06 -6.25 0.51
C LEU A 232 -24.37 -7.05 0.42
N ASP A 233 -25.13 -7.03 1.52
CA ASP A 233 -26.44 -7.67 1.64
C ASP A 233 -27.52 -6.60 1.91
N LYS A 234 -28.75 -6.86 1.45
CA LYS A 234 -29.93 -6.00 1.66
C LYS A 234 -30.32 -5.84 3.13
N TYR A 235 -29.78 -6.67 4.01
CA TYR A 235 -30.03 -6.61 5.45
C TYR A 235 -29.03 -5.74 6.21
N ASN A 236 -28.01 -5.19 5.52
CA ASN A 236 -27.09 -4.26 6.15
C ASN A 236 -27.78 -2.92 6.40
N ASP A 237 -27.67 -2.39 7.64
CA ASP A 237 -28.15 -1.06 8.01
C ASP A 237 -27.13 0.02 7.60
N TYR A 238 -25.83 -0.31 7.73
CA TYR A 238 -24.74 0.60 7.40
C TYR A 238 -23.64 -0.10 6.58
N PHE A 239 -23.12 0.64 5.60
CA PHE A 239 -21.91 0.26 4.88
C PHE A 239 -20.77 1.24 5.16
N ILE A 240 -19.68 0.78 5.77
CA ILE A 240 -18.48 1.58 6.01
C ILE A 240 -17.53 1.44 4.84
N ALA A 241 -17.38 2.50 4.06
CA ALA A 241 -16.52 2.60 2.91
C ALA A 241 -15.20 3.30 3.27
N GLU A 242 -14.09 2.54 3.35
CA GLU A 242 -12.76 3.13 3.43
C GLU A 242 -12.41 3.77 2.09
N MET A 243 -11.97 5.05 2.10
CA MET A 243 -11.71 5.84 0.91
C MET A 243 -10.25 6.30 0.84
N GLY A 244 -9.49 5.73 -0.10
CA GLY A 244 -8.09 6.06 -0.36
C GLY A 244 -7.94 6.97 -1.58
N ALA A 245 -6.98 7.90 -1.52
CA ALA A 245 -6.63 8.75 -2.65
C ALA A 245 -5.14 9.03 -2.70
N CYS A 246 -4.61 9.15 -3.92
CA CYS A 246 -3.26 9.61 -4.24
C CYS A 246 -3.27 10.85 -5.14
N LYS A 247 -4.44 11.32 -5.57
CA LYS A 247 -4.64 12.50 -6.43
C LYS A 247 -5.92 13.21 -6.03
N GLN A 248 -5.99 14.50 -6.31
CA GLN A 248 -7.20 15.30 -6.20
C GLN A 248 -8.33 14.72 -7.06
N GLY A 249 -9.56 14.78 -6.56
CA GLY A 249 -10.76 14.25 -7.22
C GLY A 249 -11.04 12.76 -6.97
N GLU A 250 -10.08 12.01 -6.39
CA GLU A 250 -10.27 10.57 -6.17
C GLU A 250 -11.22 10.25 -5.01
N ILE A 251 -11.28 11.07 -3.97
CA ILE A 251 -12.28 10.91 -2.91
C ILE A 251 -13.67 11.27 -3.47
N LYS A 252 -13.77 12.33 -4.25
CA LYS A 252 -15.03 12.70 -4.94
C LYS A 252 -15.55 11.56 -5.83
N GLU A 253 -14.66 10.91 -6.61
CA GLU A 253 -15.01 9.74 -7.42
C GLU A 253 -15.61 8.61 -6.57
N LEU A 254 -15.04 8.36 -5.38
CA LEU A 254 -15.54 7.35 -4.45
C LEU A 254 -16.88 7.77 -3.84
N CYS A 255 -17.04 9.05 -3.48
CA CYS A 255 -18.30 9.59 -3.00
C CYS A 255 -19.40 9.49 -4.06
N ASP A 256 -19.10 9.79 -5.32
CA ASP A 256 -20.02 9.65 -6.46
C ASP A 256 -20.42 8.19 -6.75
N LEU A 257 -19.62 7.22 -6.28
CA LEU A 257 -19.95 5.80 -6.37
C LEU A 257 -20.88 5.33 -5.26
N VAL A 258 -20.65 5.77 -4.01
CA VAL A 258 -21.32 5.19 -2.84
C VAL A 258 -22.30 6.16 -2.14
N SER A 259 -22.31 7.43 -2.50
CA SER A 259 -23.18 8.49 -1.94
C SER A 259 -23.22 8.47 -0.40
N PRO A 260 -22.11 8.77 0.29
CA PRO A 260 -22.04 8.66 1.74
C PRO A 260 -22.97 9.71 2.40
N LYS A 261 -23.71 9.28 3.43
CA LYS A 261 -24.49 10.16 4.30
C LYS A 261 -23.68 10.63 5.50
N TYR A 262 -22.74 9.81 5.93
CA TYR A 262 -21.84 10.11 7.05
C TYR A 262 -20.39 10.09 6.58
N GLY A 263 -19.57 10.98 7.14
CA GLY A 263 -18.16 11.09 6.77
C GLY A 263 -17.26 11.24 7.99
N ILE A 264 -16.12 10.54 8.00
CA ILE A 264 -15.09 10.72 9.03
C ILE A 264 -13.77 11.04 8.34
N ILE A 265 -13.16 12.18 8.68
CA ILE A 265 -11.77 12.48 8.33
C ILE A 265 -10.90 12.15 9.55
N THR A 266 -10.01 11.17 9.40
CA THR A 266 -9.17 10.70 10.50
C THR A 266 -8.08 11.71 10.86
N ARG A 267 -6.96 11.72 10.13
CA ARG A 267 -5.90 12.72 10.28
C ARG A 267 -5.35 13.11 8.90
N ILE A 268 -4.98 14.37 8.73
CA ILE A 268 -4.36 14.90 7.52
C ILE A 268 -2.85 15.06 7.76
N GLY A 269 -2.03 14.47 6.88
CA GLY A 269 -0.57 14.50 6.98
C GLY A 269 0.10 14.22 5.63
N LEU A 270 1.40 13.95 5.65
CA LEU A 270 2.28 13.89 4.48
C LEU A 270 2.14 12.65 3.59
N ALA A 271 1.20 11.73 3.90
CA ALA A 271 1.05 10.49 3.13
C ALA A 271 0.84 10.79 1.63
N HIS A 272 1.63 10.11 0.78
CA HIS A 272 1.59 10.26 -0.68
C HIS A 272 1.92 11.70 -1.18
N LEU A 273 2.67 12.50 -0.42
CA LEU A 273 3.05 13.86 -0.80
C LEU A 273 3.70 13.91 -2.20
N GLU A 274 4.53 12.93 -2.55
CA GLU A 274 5.15 12.81 -3.88
C GLU A 274 4.11 12.81 -5.02
N THR A 275 2.94 12.23 -4.81
CA THR A 275 1.91 12.11 -5.85
C THR A 275 0.88 13.24 -5.80
N PHE A 276 0.64 13.83 -4.64
CA PHE A 276 -0.24 15.00 -4.46
C PHE A 276 0.45 16.31 -4.84
N GLY A 277 1.75 16.43 -4.58
CA GLY A 277 2.56 17.61 -4.88
C GLY A 277 2.58 18.66 -3.76
N SER A 278 1.49 18.83 -2.98
CA SER A 278 1.45 19.74 -1.82
C SER A 278 0.51 19.26 -0.72
N GLU A 279 0.69 19.82 0.48
CA GLU A 279 -0.13 19.53 1.67
C GLU A 279 -1.55 20.09 1.52
N GLU A 280 -1.71 21.22 0.85
CA GLU A 280 -3.00 21.86 0.57
C GLU A 280 -3.84 20.96 -0.34
N ILE A 281 -3.23 20.34 -1.36
CA ILE A 281 -3.93 19.41 -2.24
C ILE A 281 -4.37 18.16 -1.46
N ILE A 282 -3.55 17.68 -0.52
CA ILE A 282 -3.95 16.57 0.37
C ILE A 282 -5.17 16.99 1.19
N GLN A 283 -5.12 18.15 1.85
CA GLN A 283 -6.21 18.68 2.65
C GLN A 283 -7.50 18.77 1.83
N HIS A 284 -7.47 19.47 0.70
CA HIS A 284 -8.63 19.60 -0.19
C HIS A 284 -9.21 18.26 -0.62
N THR A 285 -8.33 17.30 -0.99
CA THR A 285 -8.79 15.97 -1.41
C THR A 285 -9.50 15.23 -0.29
N LYS A 286 -9.04 15.34 0.96
CA LYS A 286 -9.70 14.66 2.08
C LYS A 286 -11.05 15.30 2.39
N PHE A 287 -11.15 16.62 2.27
CA PHE A 287 -12.41 17.34 2.46
C PHE A 287 -13.43 17.13 1.34
N GLU A 288 -13.04 16.58 0.16
CA GLU A 288 -14.00 16.13 -0.86
C GLU A 288 -15.07 15.17 -0.26
N LEU A 289 -14.74 14.41 0.80
CA LEU A 289 -15.72 13.59 1.51
C LEU A 289 -16.78 14.45 2.19
N ILE A 290 -16.39 15.43 2.99
CA ILE A 290 -17.32 16.31 3.74
C ILE A 290 -18.14 17.15 2.75
N GLU A 291 -17.51 17.69 1.71
CA GLU A 291 -18.18 18.48 0.67
C GLU A 291 -19.16 17.66 -0.20
N SER A 292 -19.09 16.32 -0.11
CA SER A 292 -20.01 15.42 -0.83
C SER A 292 -21.16 14.89 0.01
N LEU A 293 -21.23 15.21 1.31
CA LEU A 293 -22.31 14.76 2.18
C LEU A 293 -23.61 15.53 1.85
N PRO A 294 -24.79 14.93 2.02
CA PRO A 294 -26.05 15.64 1.94
C PRO A 294 -26.22 16.60 3.12
N SER A 295 -27.13 17.57 3.02
CA SER A 295 -27.36 18.58 4.09
C SER A 295 -27.88 17.98 5.40
N ASP A 296 -28.54 16.81 5.35
CA ASP A 296 -28.96 16.03 6.51
C ASP A 296 -27.87 15.03 6.97
N GLY A 297 -26.70 15.07 6.36
CA GLY A 297 -25.54 14.24 6.68
C GLY A 297 -24.75 14.71 7.89
N ILE A 298 -23.81 13.91 8.34
CA ILE A 298 -22.95 14.21 9.49
C ILE A 298 -21.47 13.96 9.12
N GLY A 299 -20.65 14.99 9.32
CA GLY A 299 -19.20 14.91 9.25
C GLY A 299 -18.58 14.85 10.65
N VAL A 300 -17.61 13.95 10.86
CA VAL A 300 -16.81 13.88 12.10
C VAL A 300 -15.38 14.29 11.79
N LEU A 301 -14.89 15.32 12.47
CA LEU A 301 -13.61 15.97 12.24
C LEU A 301 -12.77 16.03 13.53
N ASN A 302 -11.45 16.05 13.38
CA ASN A 302 -10.51 16.11 14.49
C ASN A 302 -10.13 17.57 14.81
N GLY A 303 -10.54 18.07 15.98
CA GLY A 303 -10.25 19.41 16.48
C GLY A 303 -8.84 19.61 17.04
N ASP A 304 -8.02 18.55 17.08
CA ASP A 304 -6.57 18.63 17.38
C ASP A 304 -5.72 18.58 16.10
N ASP A 305 -6.35 18.59 14.91
CA ASP A 305 -5.66 18.61 13.63
C ASP A 305 -5.81 20.00 12.99
N GLU A 306 -4.73 20.80 13.04
CA GLU A 306 -4.70 22.17 12.50
C GLU A 306 -5.12 22.23 11.03
N LYS A 307 -4.81 21.18 10.25
CA LYS A 307 -5.22 21.10 8.85
C LYS A 307 -6.71 20.87 8.68
N GLN A 308 -7.37 20.24 9.65
CA GLN A 308 -8.84 20.14 9.64
C GLN A 308 -9.48 21.44 10.13
N LEU A 309 -8.92 22.07 11.16
CA LEU A 309 -9.43 23.34 11.68
C LEU A 309 -9.28 24.51 10.69
N SER A 310 -8.21 24.53 9.89
CA SER A 310 -7.94 25.61 8.94
C SER A 310 -8.73 25.51 7.63
N TYR A 311 -9.44 24.41 7.38
CA TYR A 311 -10.21 24.24 6.15
C TYR A 311 -11.54 24.99 6.23
N ASN A 312 -11.86 25.77 5.21
CA ASN A 312 -13.14 26.46 5.08
C ASN A 312 -14.19 25.48 4.48
N ILE A 313 -15.00 24.87 5.33
CA ILE A 313 -16.06 23.94 4.95
C ILE A 313 -17.17 24.74 4.26
N LYS A 314 -17.55 24.29 3.05
CA LYS A 314 -18.60 24.94 2.23
C LYS A 314 -19.95 24.22 2.30
N ASN A 315 -19.97 23.02 2.84
CA ASN A 315 -21.15 22.18 2.96
C ASN A 315 -21.92 22.51 4.25
N ASP A 316 -23.25 22.49 4.18
CA ASP A 316 -24.18 22.78 5.30
C ASP A 316 -24.48 21.54 6.17
N CYS A 317 -23.81 20.40 5.96
CA CYS A 317 -23.99 19.21 6.78
C CYS A 317 -23.56 19.45 8.25
N LYS A 318 -24.14 18.70 9.19
CA LYS A 318 -23.76 18.76 10.59
C LYS A 318 -22.31 18.33 10.79
N ILE A 319 -21.48 19.14 11.44
CA ILE A 319 -20.11 18.79 11.80
C ILE A 319 -20.03 18.51 13.30
N ILE A 320 -19.37 17.41 13.65
CA ILE A 320 -19.04 17.03 15.02
C ILE A 320 -17.52 17.03 15.15
N TRP A 321 -17.01 17.89 16.01
CA TRP A 321 -15.60 17.96 16.32
C TRP A 321 -15.24 17.04 17.48
N ILE A 322 -14.19 16.22 17.31
CA ILE A 322 -13.64 15.37 18.37
C ILE A 322 -12.24 15.86 18.75
N GLY A 323 -11.80 15.59 19.98
CA GLY A 323 -10.47 16.02 20.45
C GLY A 323 -9.99 15.29 21.69
N ILE A 324 -8.72 15.47 22.00
CA ILE A 324 -8.08 15.03 23.26
C ILE A 324 -7.44 16.25 23.96
N ASP A 325 -6.74 17.10 23.18
CA ASP A 325 -6.09 18.32 23.69
C ASP A 325 -7.04 19.52 23.62
N ASN A 326 -7.84 19.59 22.59
CA ASN A 326 -8.84 20.64 22.43
C ASN A 326 -10.15 20.26 23.12
N HIS A 327 -10.39 20.83 24.29
CA HIS A 327 -11.62 20.63 25.06
C HIS A 327 -12.78 21.54 24.64
N LYS A 328 -12.61 22.38 23.60
CA LYS A 328 -13.66 23.25 23.07
C LYS A 328 -14.46 22.60 21.93
N VAL A 329 -14.32 21.30 21.75
CA VAL A 329 -14.98 20.49 20.73
C VAL A 329 -16.26 19.84 21.25
N ASP A 330 -17.03 19.19 20.35
CA ASP A 330 -18.32 18.59 20.70
C ASP A 330 -18.20 17.29 21.49
N CYS A 331 -17.08 16.53 21.30
CA CYS A 331 -16.80 15.29 22.01
C CYS A 331 -15.30 15.17 22.24
N TYR A 332 -14.84 15.11 23.47
CA TYR A 332 -13.42 14.98 23.77
C TYR A 332 -13.13 13.95 24.85
N ALA A 333 -11.92 13.36 24.76
CA ALA A 333 -11.40 12.47 25.78
C ALA A 333 -10.45 13.22 26.72
N THR A 334 -10.50 12.87 28.01
CA THR A 334 -9.62 13.39 29.06
C THR A 334 -9.22 12.27 30.00
N ASP A 335 -8.32 12.55 30.95
CA ASP A 335 -7.86 11.59 31.96
C ASP A 335 -7.39 10.26 31.35
N LEU A 336 -6.51 10.34 30.32
CA LEU A 336 -6.00 9.17 29.62
C LEU A 336 -4.97 8.45 30.49
N GLU A 337 -5.29 7.22 30.87
CA GLU A 337 -4.38 6.27 31.51
C GLU A 337 -3.92 5.24 30.48
N LEU A 338 -2.76 5.50 29.86
CA LEU A 338 -2.15 4.63 28.87
C LEU A 338 -1.33 3.54 29.58
N THR A 339 -1.62 2.28 29.32
CA THR A 339 -0.90 1.14 29.89
C THR A 339 -0.59 0.09 28.82
N TYR A 340 0.30 -0.84 29.12
CA TYR A 340 0.61 -1.97 28.23
C TYR A 340 -0.55 -2.98 28.07
N LYS A 341 -1.62 -2.86 28.87
CA LYS A 341 -2.84 -3.71 28.80
C LYS A 341 -3.99 -3.05 28.05
N GLY A 342 -3.86 -1.78 27.69
CA GLY A 342 -4.91 -0.99 27.07
C GLY A 342 -4.97 0.43 27.65
N THR A 343 -6.05 1.13 27.35
CA THR A 343 -6.23 2.53 27.72
C THR A 343 -7.55 2.73 28.46
N LYS A 344 -7.51 3.42 29.59
CA LYS A 344 -8.69 3.98 30.27
C LYS A 344 -8.74 5.48 30.03
N PHE A 345 -9.94 6.02 29.87
CA PHE A 345 -10.13 7.44 29.61
C PHE A 345 -11.56 7.86 29.92
N LYS A 346 -11.79 9.16 30.06
CA LYS A 346 -13.13 9.72 30.22
C LYS A 346 -13.52 10.52 28.99
N VAL A 347 -14.79 10.47 28.62
CA VAL A 347 -15.35 11.21 27.48
C VAL A 347 -16.35 12.24 27.97
N LYS A 348 -16.22 13.47 27.48
CA LYS A 348 -17.17 14.57 27.68
C LYS A 348 -17.87 14.86 26.37
N PHE A 349 -19.17 15.02 26.42
CA PHE A 349 -19.98 15.48 25.30
C PHE A 349 -20.46 16.92 25.55
N LYS A 350 -20.53 17.71 24.52
CA LYS A 350 -21.08 19.05 24.59
C LYS A 350 -22.54 19.03 25.05
N GLY A 351 -22.87 19.84 26.02
CA GLY A 351 -24.20 19.87 26.63
C GLY A 351 -24.49 18.79 27.67
N ASP A 352 -23.51 17.95 28.00
CA ASP A 352 -23.59 17.00 29.11
C ASP A 352 -22.60 17.41 30.20
N ASP A 353 -23.05 17.54 31.43
CA ASP A 353 -22.18 17.96 32.57
C ASP A 353 -21.32 16.84 33.12
N LYS A 354 -21.59 15.58 32.76
CA LYS A 354 -20.88 14.40 33.28
C LYS A 354 -19.71 14.00 32.40
N LEU A 355 -18.69 13.45 33.04
CA LEU A 355 -17.61 12.69 32.42
C LEU A 355 -17.99 11.21 32.42
N HIS A 356 -17.82 10.53 31.30
CA HIS A 356 -18.18 9.12 31.15
C HIS A 356 -16.93 8.28 30.99
N GLU A 357 -16.78 7.27 31.82
CA GLU A 357 -15.62 6.37 31.80
C GLU A 357 -15.70 5.37 30.65
N PHE A 358 -14.58 5.20 29.97
CA PHE A 358 -14.38 4.21 28.91
C PHE A 358 -13.08 3.44 29.14
N GLU A 359 -13.06 2.22 28.66
CA GLU A 359 -11.91 1.31 28.71
C GLU A 359 -11.79 0.58 27.39
N THR A 360 -10.57 0.44 26.88
CA THR A 360 -10.27 -0.28 25.63
C THR A 360 -8.98 -1.09 25.76
N LYS A 361 -8.88 -2.18 24.98
CA LYS A 361 -7.64 -2.96 24.83
C LYS A 361 -6.64 -2.29 23.89
N LEU A 362 -7.07 -1.31 23.11
CA LEU A 362 -6.23 -0.65 22.12
C LEU A 362 -5.15 0.18 22.81
N LEU A 363 -3.94 0.12 22.27
CA LEU A 363 -2.75 0.81 22.75
C LEU A 363 -2.58 2.15 22.02
N GLY A 364 -2.02 3.12 22.75
CA GLY A 364 -1.60 4.39 22.20
C GLY A 364 -2.73 5.40 21.95
N ARG A 365 -2.34 6.66 22.02
CA ARG A 365 -3.24 7.82 21.96
C ARG A 365 -4.01 7.94 20.61
N ASN A 366 -3.40 7.51 19.49
CA ASN A 366 -4.06 7.56 18.17
C ASN A 366 -5.35 6.74 18.13
N ASN A 367 -5.39 5.61 18.83
CA ASN A 367 -6.58 4.78 18.87
C ASN A 367 -7.73 5.44 19.63
N ILE A 368 -7.45 6.39 20.53
CA ILE A 368 -8.51 7.17 21.22
C ILE A 368 -9.22 8.09 20.21
N TYR A 369 -8.52 8.72 19.26
CA TYR A 369 -9.18 9.48 18.18
C TYR A 369 -10.08 8.58 17.31
N ASN A 370 -9.61 7.37 16.98
CA ASN A 370 -10.42 6.40 16.23
C ASN A 370 -11.69 6.03 16.98
N ILE A 371 -11.57 5.80 18.29
CA ILE A 371 -12.68 5.47 19.18
C ILE A 371 -13.62 6.67 19.36
N LEU A 372 -13.10 7.88 19.55
CA LEU A 372 -13.93 9.10 19.64
C LEU A 372 -14.76 9.31 18.38
N GLY A 373 -14.19 9.06 17.20
CA GLY A 373 -14.93 9.09 15.92
C GLY A 373 -16.13 8.13 15.91
N GLY A 374 -15.90 6.90 16.40
CA GLY A 374 -16.96 5.88 16.53
C GLY A 374 -17.99 6.22 17.61
N ILE A 375 -17.56 6.73 18.78
CA ILE A 375 -18.45 7.16 19.87
C ILE A 375 -19.33 8.33 19.42
N ALA A 376 -18.73 9.37 18.81
CA ALA A 376 -19.43 10.56 18.37
C ALA A 376 -20.51 10.21 17.33
N LEU A 377 -20.14 9.44 16.30
CA LEU A 377 -21.11 8.99 15.29
C LEU A 377 -22.14 8.03 15.89
N GLY A 378 -21.73 7.05 16.70
CA GLY A 378 -22.64 6.07 17.32
C GLY A 378 -23.70 6.72 18.22
N LYS A 379 -23.32 7.77 18.97
CA LYS A 379 -24.26 8.55 19.78
C LYS A 379 -25.30 9.25 18.91
N GLU A 380 -24.90 9.88 17.81
CA GLU A 380 -25.81 10.53 16.85
C GLU A 380 -26.77 9.53 16.18
N LEU A 381 -26.29 8.32 15.94
CA LEU A 381 -27.11 7.22 15.42
C LEU A 381 -27.98 6.54 16.49
N GLY A 382 -28.00 7.07 17.72
CA GLY A 382 -28.89 6.63 18.80
C GLY A 382 -28.45 5.38 19.54
N ILE A 383 -27.14 5.08 19.57
CA ILE A 383 -26.60 4.03 20.46
C ILE A 383 -26.55 4.59 21.88
N SER A 384 -27.03 3.80 22.86
CA SER A 384 -27.00 4.21 24.27
C SER A 384 -25.57 4.33 24.79
N LEU A 385 -25.34 5.21 25.77
CA LEU A 385 -24.02 5.38 26.39
C LEU A 385 -23.47 4.05 26.95
N THR A 386 -24.33 3.29 27.62
CA THR A 386 -23.95 1.97 28.16
C THR A 386 -23.50 1.00 27.08
N ASP A 387 -24.17 1.02 25.91
CA ASP A 387 -23.77 0.16 24.80
C ASP A 387 -22.51 0.66 24.12
N LEU A 388 -22.30 1.99 24.01
CA LEU A 388 -21.04 2.56 23.54
C LEU A 388 -19.87 2.12 24.44
N GLN A 389 -20.02 2.18 25.77
CA GLN A 389 -19.01 1.72 26.73
C GLN A 389 -18.70 0.23 26.55
N LYS A 390 -19.72 -0.63 26.41
CA LYS A 390 -19.55 -2.06 26.15
C LYS A 390 -18.86 -2.32 24.81
N ALA A 391 -19.25 -1.59 23.76
CA ALA A 391 -18.67 -1.73 22.43
C ALA A 391 -17.19 -1.38 22.44
N VAL A 392 -16.81 -0.22 22.99
CA VAL A 392 -15.43 0.27 23.08
C VAL A 392 -14.54 -0.74 23.84
N LYS A 393 -15.04 -1.33 24.91
CA LYS A 393 -14.30 -2.38 25.67
C LYS A 393 -14.05 -3.65 24.86
N ARG A 394 -14.88 -3.94 23.85
CA ARG A 394 -14.81 -5.14 23.00
C ARG A 394 -14.02 -4.93 21.71
N VAL A 395 -13.68 -3.70 21.38
CA VAL A 395 -12.88 -3.41 20.16
C VAL A 395 -11.57 -4.16 20.23
N GLU A 396 -11.27 -4.93 19.17
CA GLU A 396 -10.02 -5.67 19.06
C GLU A 396 -8.97 -4.91 18.22
N PRO A 397 -7.69 -5.09 18.50
CA PRO A 397 -6.60 -4.53 17.70
C PRO A 397 -6.69 -5.03 16.24
N VAL A 398 -6.37 -4.16 15.30
CA VAL A 398 -6.26 -4.52 13.88
C VAL A 398 -4.87 -5.09 13.65
N GLU A 399 -4.79 -6.23 12.96
CA GLU A 399 -3.52 -6.87 12.59
C GLU A 399 -2.59 -5.87 11.87
N HIS A 400 -1.31 -5.89 12.23
CA HIS A 400 -0.27 -4.97 11.74
C HIS A 400 -0.53 -3.47 12.04
N ARG A 401 -1.30 -3.16 13.11
CA ARG A 401 -1.61 -1.79 13.58
C ARG A 401 -1.47 -1.69 15.08
N LEU A 402 -0.25 -1.60 15.58
CA LEU A 402 0.08 -1.67 17.01
C LEU A 402 -0.57 -2.90 17.68
N SER A 403 -0.61 -4.01 16.97
CA SER A 403 -1.16 -5.28 17.47
C SER A 403 -0.08 -6.06 18.19
N MET A 404 -0.45 -6.66 19.35
CA MET A 404 0.47 -7.51 20.10
C MET A 404 0.36 -8.96 19.67
N THR A 405 1.48 -9.55 19.29
CA THR A 405 1.61 -10.97 18.94
C THR A 405 2.82 -11.56 19.69
N LYS A 406 3.04 -12.85 19.55
CA LYS A 406 4.22 -13.52 20.13
C LYS A 406 5.02 -14.23 19.05
N TYR A 407 6.34 -14.08 19.14
CA TYR A 407 7.29 -14.91 18.42
C TYR A 407 8.11 -15.68 19.45
N TYR A 408 7.79 -16.97 19.64
CA TYR A 408 8.24 -17.76 20.78
C TYR A 408 7.94 -17.05 22.11
N ASP A 409 8.98 -16.65 22.86
CA ASP A 409 8.90 -15.93 24.13
C ASP A 409 9.13 -14.41 24.00
N ILE A 410 9.31 -13.89 22.79
CA ILE A 410 9.38 -12.47 22.48
C ILE A 410 7.96 -11.93 22.23
N ASN A 411 7.64 -10.79 22.84
CA ASN A 411 6.41 -10.04 22.55
C ASN A 411 6.67 -9.09 21.38
N LEU A 412 5.94 -9.28 20.28
CA LEU A 412 6.01 -8.41 19.10
C LEU A 412 4.91 -7.36 19.16
N ILE A 413 5.26 -6.10 19.06
CA ILE A 413 4.36 -4.98 18.76
C ILE A 413 4.45 -4.78 17.25
N ASP A 414 3.42 -5.23 16.55
CA ASP A 414 3.39 -5.24 15.08
C ASP A 414 2.67 -4.00 14.57
N ASP A 415 3.43 -3.04 14.03
CA ASP A 415 2.96 -1.85 13.29
C ASP A 415 3.55 -1.81 11.89
N ALA A 416 3.67 -3.00 11.27
CA ALA A 416 4.40 -3.21 10.03
C ALA A 416 3.61 -2.84 8.76
N TYR A 417 2.36 -2.39 8.83
CA TYR A 417 1.54 -2.22 7.62
C TYR A 417 1.96 -1.02 6.76
N ASN A 418 2.15 0.16 7.37
CA ASN A 418 2.54 1.39 6.67
C ASN A 418 2.95 2.47 7.67
N SER A 419 4.21 2.80 7.68
CA SER A 419 4.81 3.72 8.63
C SER A 419 4.64 5.19 8.20
N ASN A 420 4.54 6.06 9.19
CA ASN A 420 4.50 7.50 9.01
C ASN A 420 5.08 8.20 10.25
N PRO A 421 5.56 9.46 10.14
CA PRO A 421 6.28 10.11 11.24
C PRO A 421 5.54 10.15 12.58
N MET A 422 4.23 10.37 12.54
CA MET A 422 3.41 10.43 13.75
C MET A 422 3.14 9.03 14.31
N GLY A 423 2.89 8.04 13.43
CA GLY A 423 2.71 6.63 13.80
C GLY A 423 3.95 6.09 14.49
N CYS A 424 5.13 6.29 13.89
CA CYS A 424 6.41 5.86 14.47
C CYS A 424 6.65 6.44 15.86
N LYS A 425 6.44 7.75 16.05
CA LYS A 425 6.58 8.38 17.36
C LYS A 425 5.68 7.70 18.40
N MET A 426 4.43 7.45 18.06
CA MET A 426 3.48 6.82 18.97
C MET A 426 3.77 5.34 19.21
N ALA A 427 4.27 4.62 18.20
CA ALA A 427 4.71 3.24 18.38
C ALA A 427 5.89 3.15 19.34
N LEU A 428 6.85 4.09 19.28
CA LEU A 428 7.94 4.23 20.25
C LEU A 428 7.43 4.57 21.66
N GLU A 429 6.43 5.46 21.77
CA GLU A 429 5.78 5.75 23.06
C GLU A 429 5.15 4.49 23.67
N VAL A 430 4.44 3.70 22.84
CA VAL A 430 3.86 2.42 23.26
C VAL A 430 4.95 1.44 23.69
N LEU A 431 6.02 1.27 22.89
CA LEU A 431 7.16 0.41 23.25
C LEU A 431 7.77 0.84 24.59
N SER A 432 7.93 2.15 24.82
CA SER A 432 8.53 2.69 26.04
C SER A 432 7.71 2.45 27.32
N MET A 433 6.41 2.09 27.18
CA MET A 433 5.53 1.72 28.32
C MET A 433 5.63 0.24 28.66
N MET A 434 6.22 -0.59 27.80
CA MET A 434 6.33 -2.02 28.03
C MET A 434 7.36 -2.29 29.14
N PRO A 435 7.19 -3.38 29.90
CA PRO A 435 8.23 -3.82 30.82
C PRO A 435 9.38 -4.52 30.08
N GLY A 436 10.56 -4.61 30.71
CA GLY A 436 11.69 -5.38 30.19
C GLY A 436 12.51 -4.70 29.09
N LYS A 437 13.13 -5.49 28.21
CA LYS A 437 14.03 -5.04 27.15
C LYS A 437 13.25 -4.62 25.90
N HIS A 438 13.68 -3.51 25.27
CA HIS A 438 13.01 -2.91 24.12
C HIS A 438 13.90 -2.98 22.88
N MET A 439 13.34 -3.47 21.77
CA MET A 439 14.01 -3.50 20.48
C MET A 439 13.14 -2.86 19.40
N VAL A 440 13.77 -2.22 18.42
CA VAL A 440 13.10 -1.68 17.22
C VAL A 440 13.67 -2.35 15.98
N VAL A 441 12.82 -2.87 15.11
CA VAL A 441 13.18 -3.41 13.78
C VAL A 441 12.48 -2.58 12.73
N THR A 442 13.23 -1.95 11.82
CA THR A 442 12.64 -1.07 10.80
C THR A 442 13.46 -1.00 9.51
N PRO A 443 12.81 -0.96 8.34
CA PRO A 443 13.43 -0.62 7.06
C PRO A 443 13.32 0.89 6.73
N GLY A 444 12.80 1.70 7.67
CA GLY A 444 12.54 3.12 7.46
C GLY A 444 11.23 3.43 6.75
N MET A 445 10.95 4.72 6.58
CA MET A 445 9.75 5.25 5.93
C MET A 445 10.00 5.59 4.46
N ILE A 446 8.95 5.42 3.63
CA ILE A 446 8.96 5.69 2.18
C ILE A 446 7.74 6.54 1.78
N GLU A 447 7.71 6.98 0.51
CA GLU A 447 6.59 7.74 -0.08
C GLU A 447 6.34 9.14 0.53
N VAL A 448 7.34 9.70 1.24
CA VAL A 448 7.30 11.06 1.81
C VAL A 448 8.00 12.12 0.92
N GLY A 449 8.36 11.75 -0.30
CA GLY A 449 8.96 12.63 -1.30
C GLY A 449 10.34 13.14 -0.89
N GLU A 450 10.63 14.41 -1.18
CA GLU A 450 11.93 15.03 -0.87
C GLU A 450 12.25 15.08 0.64
N LYS A 451 11.25 14.94 1.50
CA LYS A 451 11.40 14.91 2.96
C LYS A 451 11.84 13.54 3.50
N GLU A 452 12.00 12.51 2.65
CA GLU A 452 12.27 11.12 3.08
C GLU A 452 13.54 11.02 3.95
N TYR A 453 14.60 11.70 3.56
CA TYR A 453 15.84 11.73 4.31
C TYR A 453 15.66 12.32 5.72
N GLU A 454 15.11 13.54 5.82
CA GLU A 454 14.94 14.23 7.09
C GLU A 454 13.97 13.52 8.04
N VAL A 455 12.88 12.99 7.49
CA VAL A 455 11.88 12.23 8.26
C VAL A 455 12.50 10.95 8.85
N ASN A 456 13.30 10.22 8.08
CA ASN A 456 13.99 9.04 8.58
C ASN A 456 15.10 9.38 9.58
N LYS A 457 15.82 10.49 9.38
CA LYS A 457 16.83 10.98 10.30
C LYS A 457 16.22 11.37 11.65
N GLU A 458 15.10 12.09 11.60
CA GLU A 458 14.33 12.44 12.81
C GLU A 458 13.80 11.19 13.53
N PHE A 459 13.40 10.16 12.80
CA PHE A 459 13.00 8.89 13.41
C PHE A 459 14.17 8.24 14.16
N GLY A 460 15.39 8.30 13.60
CA GLY A 460 16.60 7.87 14.31
C GLY A 460 16.83 8.60 15.63
N ARG A 461 16.65 9.94 15.64
CA ARG A 461 16.73 10.75 16.88
C ARG A 461 15.64 10.34 17.89
N GLN A 462 14.42 10.10 17.43
CA GLN A 462 13.32 9.67 18.29
C GLN A 462 13.59 8.30 18.91
N ILE A 463 14.14 7.34 18.16
CA ILE A 463 14.56 6.04 18.70
C ILE A 463 15.63 6.23 19.77
N ALA A 464 16.67 7.04 19.52
CA ALA A 464 17.74 7.29 20.47
C ALA A 464 17.24 7.90 21.78
N ASN A 465 16.24 8.80 21.68
CA ASN A 465 15.62 9.48 22.82
C ASN A 465 14.50 8.66 23.50
N SER A 466 14.19 7.47 22.96
CA SER A 466 13.26 6.52 23.58
C SER A 466 13.99 5.56 24.53
N LYS A 467 13.24 4.67 25.19
CA LYS A 467 13.82 3.61 26.02
C LYS A 467 14.22 2.37 25.20
N THR A 468 14.67 2.55 23.97
CA THR A 468 15.08 1.44 23.09
C THR A 468 16.47 0.94 23.48
N ASP A 469 16.62 -0.37 23.67
CA ASP A 469 17.89 -1.02 24.04
C ASP A 469 18.69 -1.48 22.82
N GLU A 470 18.03 -1.99 21.77
CA GLU A 470 18.65 -2.48 20.55
C GLU A 470 17.89 -2.00 19.31
N VAL A 471 18.60 -1.66 18.25
CA VAL A 471 18.01 -1.19 16.98
C VAL A 471 18.49 -2.08 15.83
N ILE A 472 17.55 -2.64 15.06
CA ILE A 472 17.82 -3.47 13.89
C ILE A 472 17.30 -2.74 12.66
N LEU A 473 18.21 -2.28 11.81
CA LEU A 473 17.95 -1.55 10.59
C LEU A 473 17.97 -2.50 9.39
N ILE A 474 16.92 -2.50 8.57
CA ILE A 474 16.81 -3.39 7.42
C ILE A 474 17.05 -2.63 6.11
N GLY A 475 18.13 -2.96 5.41
CA GLY A 475 18.61 -2.28 4.20
C GLY A 475 19.59 -1.14 4.51
N THR A 476 20.75 -1.17 3.85
CA THR A 476 21.87 -0.27 4.17
C THR A 476 21.67 1.16 3.66
N GLU A 477 21.14 1.36 2.46
CA GLU A 477 21.04 2.69 1.86
C GLU A 477 19.85 3.48 2.44
N LYS A 478 18.71 2.84 2.66
CA LYS A 478 17.49 3.51 3.11
C LYS A 478 17.49 3.83 4.59
N THR A 479 18.12 3.00 5.39
CA THR A 479 18.19 3.22 6.84
C THR A 479 19.38 4.08 7.26
N LYS A 480 20.23 4.49 6.30
CA LYS A 480 21.35 5.41 6.56
C LYS A 480 20.94 6.68 7.29
N PRO A 481 19.86 7.40 6.90
CA PRO A 481 19.43 8.57 7.66
C PRO A 481 19.03 8.25 9.12
N ILE A 482 18.40 7.07 9.36
CA ILE A 482 18.06 6.63 10.71
C ILE A 482 19.32 6.40 11.53
N TYR A 483 20.31 5.69 10.95
CA TYR A 483 21.61 5.48 11.57
C TYR A 483 22.29 6.80 11.94
N GLU A 484 22.33 7.77 11.01
CA GLU A 484 22.89 9.09 11.27
C GLU A 484 22.16 9.82 12.41
N GLY A 485 20.83 9.73 12.46
CA GLY A 485 20.03 10.31 13.55
C GLY A 485 20.33 9.65 14.92
N LEU A 486 20.54 8.34 14.95
CA LEU A 486 20.97 7.61 16.16
C LEU A 486 22.35 8.09 16.66
N ILE A 487 23.32 8.21 15.74
CA ILE A 487 24.69 8.62 16.10
C ILE A 487 24.73 10.09 16.54
N GLU A 488 23.96 10.99 15.92
CA GLU A 488 23.86 12.38 16.38
C GLU A 488 23.41 12.52 17.83
N GLU A 489 22.48 11.67 18.26
CA GLU A 489 21.98 11.59 19.64
C GLU A 489 22.88 10.72 20.56
N LYS A 490 24.07 10.33 20.09
CA LYS A 490 25.05 9.51 20.82
C LYS A 490 24.53 8.14 21.27
N TYR A 491 23.62 7.54 20.48
CA TYR A 491 23.18 6.19 20.73
C TYR A 491 24.34 5.21 20.55
N PRO A 492 24.52 4.19 21.43
CA PRO A 492 25.67 3.28 21.37
C PRO A 492 25.72 2.49 20.06
N GLU A 493 26.79 2.65 19.28
CA GLU A 493 26.94 1.99 17.98
C GLU A 493 26.90 0.47 18.08
N SER A 494 27.40 -0.10 19.20
CA SER A 494 27.36 -1.54 19.47
C SER A 494 25.96 -2.12 19.63
N LYS A 495 24.93 -1.26 19.74
CA LYS A 495 23.50 -1.61 19.85
C LYS A 495 22.74 -1.35 18.54
N ILE A 496 23.44 -0.98 17.47
CA ILE A 496 22.85 -0.76 16.16
C ILE A 496 23.28 -1.91 15.24
N HIS A 497 22.31 -2.65 14.75
CA HIS A 497 22.51 -3.80 13.87
C HIS A 497 21.95 -3.48 12.48
N VAL A 498 22.77 -3.56 11.43
CA VAL A 498 22.34 -3.29 10.04
C VAL A 498 22.32 -4.60 9.28
N LEU A 499 21.14 -5.00 8.80
CA LEU A 499 20.90 -6.24 8.07
C LEU A 499 20.39 -5.97 6.66
N ASN A 500 20.60 -6.90 5.74
CA ASN A 500 20.12 -6.79 4.38
C ASN A 500 18.69 -7.36 4.19
N ASP A 501 18.32 -8.34 5.00
CA ASP A 501 17.03 -9.03 4.94
C ASP A 501 16.35 -9.05 6.31
N VAL A 502 15.04 -8.80 6.33
CA VAL A 502 14.24 -8.86 7.57
C VAL A 502 14.23 -10.25 8.19
N MET A 503 14.39 -11.30 7.38
CA MET A 503 14.43 -12.68 7.90
C MET A 503 15.65 -12.93 8.78
N ASP A 504 16.74 -12.18 8.57
CA ASP A 504 17.95 -12.27 9.41
C ASP A 504 17.75 -11.57 10.78
N ALA A 505 16.73 -10.70 10.90
CA ALA A 505 16.42 -10.05 12.17
C ALA A 505 15.85 -11.04 13.21
N PHE A 506 15.08 -12.04 12.79
CA PHE A 506 14.45 -12.98 13.73
C PHE A 506 15.45 -13.82 14.54
N PRO A 507 16.48 -14.45 13.93
CA PRO A 507 17.55 -15.09 14.71
C PRO A 507 18.28 -14.11 15.64
N LEU A 508 18.58 -12.89 15.15
CA LEU A 508 19.28 -11.89 15.95
C LEU A 508 18.44 -11.43 17.16
N MET A 509 17.15 -11.22 16.99
CA MET A 509 16.25 -10.90 18.13
C MET A 509 16.28 -12.02 19.20
N MET A 510 16.33 -13.28 18.78
CA MET A 510 16.43 -14.42 19.70
C MET A 510 17.77 -14.50 20.43
N GLU A 511 18.86 -14.02 19.83
CA GLU A 511 20.19 -13.93 20.45
C GLU A 511 20.24 -12.77 21.47
N LEU A 512 19.66 -11.62 21.11
CA LEU A 512 19.71 -10.39 21.91
C LEU A 512 18.66 -10.32 23.02
N LYS A 513 17.68 -11.23 23.06
CA LYS A 513 16.57 -11.16 24.02
C LYS A 513 16.99 -11.35 25.47
N ASP A 514 16.22 -10.80 26.37
CA ASP A 514 16.18 -11.07 27.81
C ASP A 514 14.95 -11.90 28.19
N LYS A 515 14.74 -12.12 29.50
CA LYS A 515 13.59 -12.89 30.04
C LYS A 515 12.26 -12.29 29.61
N GLU A 516 12.18 -10.97 29.50
CA GLU A 516 11.00 -10.24 29.02
C GLU A 516 11.46 -9.21 28.01
N THR A 517 11.07 -9.43 26.75
CA THR A 517 11.52 -8.62 25.62
C THR A 517 10.32 -8.24 24.76
N TYR A 518 10.27 -6.97 24.40
CA TYR A 518 9.29 -6.38 23.49
C TYR A 518 10.01 -5.83 22.26
N VAL A 519 9.54 -6.22 21.09
CA VAL A 519 10.10 -5.79 19.81
C VAL A 519 9.04 -5.06 19.02
N LEU A 520 9.32 -3.81 18.64
CA LEU A 520 8.50 -3.06 17.70
C LEU A 520 8.96 -3.39 16.28
N LEU A 521 8.05 -3.98 15.51
CA LEU A 521 8.21 -4.13 14.05
C LEU A 521 7.55 -2.92 13.40
N GLU A 522 8.37 -1.96 12.96
CA GLU A 522 7.90 -0.70 12.40
C GLU A 522 8.13 -0.65 10.89
N ASN A 523 7.05 -0.65 10.14
CA ASN A 523 6.97 -0.69 8.68
C ASN A 523 7.34 -2.04 8.04
N ASP A 524 6.77 -2.27 6.84
CA ASP A 524 7.17 -3.33 5.90
C ASP A 524 7.17 -2.77 4.48
N LEU A 525 8.33 -2.80 3.81
CA LEU A 525 8.47 -2.23 2.48
C LEU A 525 7.94 -3.17 1.39
N PRO A 526 7.18 -2.65 0.40
CA PRO A 526 6.87 -3.39 -0.81
C PRO A 526 8.13 -3.82 -1.58
N ASP A 527 8.06 -4.94 -2.31
CA ASP A 527 9.18 -5.49 -3.10
C ASP A 527 9.85 -4.48 -4.05
N SER A 528 9.06 -3.51 -4.56
CA SER A 528 9.57 -2.45 -5.43
C SER A 528 10.56 -1.49 -4.74
N PHE A 529 10.62 -1.52 -3.40
CA PHE A 529 11.48 -0.68 -2.58
C PHE A 529 12.59 -1.46 -1.88
N ASN A 530 12.62 -2.81 -1.98
CA ASN A 530 13.70 -3.60 -1.42
C ASN A 530 15.03 -3.23 -2.09
N GLU A 531 16.08 -3.10 -1.28
CA GLU A 531 17.43 -2.91 -1.79
C GLU A 531 17.96 -4.21 -2.37
N LYS A 532 18.77 -4.12 -3.45
CA LYS A 532 19.50 -5.27 -3.94
C LYS A 532 20.63 -5.58 -2.96
N ILE A 533 20.78 -6.85 -2.59
CA ILE A 533 21.88 -7.31 -1.76
C ILE A 533 23.19 -6.94 -2.45
N ARG A 534 23.89 -5.93 -1.95
CA ARG A 534 25.26 -5.60 -2.32
C ARG A 534 26.15 -6.13 -1.20
N SER A 535 26.89 -7.20 -1.51
CA SER A 535 27.72 -7.93 -0.56
C SER A 535 28.87 -7.14 0.09
N ASP A 536 29.13 -5.90 -0.29
CA ASP A 536 30.43 -5.26 -0.08
C ASP A 536 30.42 -3.93 0.69
N LYS A 537 29.30 -3.48 1.26
CA LYS A 537 29.28 -2.22 2.02
C LYS A 537 28.80 -2.44 3.46
N LYS A 538 29.76 -2.46 4.38
CA LYS A 538 29.56 -2.00 5.77
C LYS A 538 29.71 -0.48 5.79
N TRP A 539 28.97 0.20 6.64
CA TRP A 539 29.13 1.64 6.93
C TRP A 539 30.53 1.95 7.44
#